data_4aa940ee1d1033df5672438fb08a25a4
#
_entry.id   4aa940ee1d1033df5672438fb08a25a4
#
_cell.length_a   1.000
_cell.length_b   1.000
_cell.length_c   1.000
_cell.angle_alpha   90.00
_cell.angle_beta   90.00
_cell.angle_gamma   90.00
#
_symmetry.space_group_name_H-M   'P 1'
#
loop_
_entity.id
_entity.type
_entity.pdbx_description
1 polymer ?
#
loop_
_entity_poly.entity_id
_entity_poly.type
_entity_poly.pdbx_seq_one_letter_code
_entity_poly.pdbx_strand_id
1 'polypeptide(L)'
;MMRRMQIVVLFLLAVVGGSVGSAWYFHQAPIETDKAAVEAIVSDVLSRQPKPETDKGAVSAIVADALAQQPKPAPGVNEAGVRSIVTEMLAAEDARLKQNSITTVASLDPNSLDPLIENYLMGNPKILQRMTDALDKQNKADQALKDRQVIAQNTAAIFDDPDNVVLGNPQGDVTLVEMFDYNCGYCRAALPDLAQLLTEDKNLRVELKQFPILSAGSVDAARIAVQVAKSGKDYWAFHQAMYTSRGEVDVNTALDEAKTLGLDPATLRANMQGKPISDALQRSYDLAKALNVTGTPTYIIGDQMIPGAVPIDELRASIANMRACGNAVSCPAKSG
;
A
#
# COMPACT_ATOMS: atom_id res chain seq x y z
N MET A 1 32.44 -0.77 -25.09
CA MET A 1 32.37 0.16 -23.95
C MET A 1 32.07 1.62 -24.36
N MET A 2 32.46 2.07 -25.53
CA MET A 2 32.26 3.45 -25.99
C MET A 2 30.81 3.85 -26.38
N ARG A 3 29.94 2.90 -26.77
CA ARG A 3 28.57 3.19 -27.21
C ARG A 3 27.59 3.52 -26.08
N ARG A 4 27.86 3.07 -24.84
CA ARG A 4 27.03 3.38 -23.65
C ARG A 4 27.32 4.76 -23.03
N MET A 5 28.47 5.34 -23.30
CA MET A 5 28.87 6.66 -22.81
C MET A 5 28.26 7.81 -23.64
N GLN A 6 27.96 7.59 -24.93
CA GLN A 6 27.34 8.59 -25.79
C GLN A 6 25.86 8.85 -25.49
N ILE A 7 25.14 7.86 -24.98
CA ILE A 7 23.70 8.01 -24.63
C ILE A 7 23.54 8.83 -23.33
N VAL A 8 24.47 8.71 -22.40
CA VAL A 8 24.42 9.47 -21.12
C VAL A 8 24.78 10.96 -21.32
N VAL A 9 25.67 11.26 -22.27
CA VAL A 9 26.05 12.66 -22.58
C VAL A 9 24.95 13.40 -23.32
N LEU A 10 24.16 12.73 -24.14
CA LEU A 10 23.01 13.31 -24.84
C LEU A 10 21.82 13.61 -23.91
N PHE A 11 21.67 12.86 -22.81
CA PHE A 11 20.62 13.12 -21.83
C PHE A 11 20.92 14.31 -20.90
N LEU A 12 22.19 14.57 -20.63
CA LEU A 12 22.63 15.70 -19.78
C LEU A 12 22.61 17.05 -20.48
N LEU A 13 22.68 17.09 -21.82
CA LEU A 13 22.60 18.33 -22.59
C LEU A 13 21.17 18.80 -22.87
N ALA A 14 20.17 17.92 -22.72
CA ALA A 14 18.74 18.26 -22.90
C ALA A 14 18.11 18.95 -21.68
N VAL A 15 18.76 18.94 -20.52
CA VAL A 15 18.23 19.51 -19.27
C VAL A 15 18.67 20.95 -19.03
N VAL A 16 19.68 21.45 -19.75
CA VAL A 16 20.25 22.81 -19.53
C VAL A 16 19.80 23.83 -20.60
N GLY A 17 19.14 23.41 -21.67
CA GLY A 17 18.67 24.27 -22.76
C GLY A 17 17.16 24.49 -22.77
N GLY A 18 16.60 25.02 -21.70
CA GLY A 18 15.19 25.42 -21.63
C GLY A 18 14.91 26.66 -22.50
N SER A 19 13.80 26.58 -23.22
CA SER A 19 13.12 27.66 -23.95
C SER A 19 13.79 28.17 -25.22
N VAL A 20 13.47 27.59 -26.36
CA VAL A 20 12.94 28.15 -27.62
C VAL A 20 12.90 27.01 -28.66
N GLY A 21 11.72 26.63 -29.17
CA GLY A 21 11.64 25.74 -30.35
C GLY A 21 10.71 24.54 -30.23
N SER A 22 9.47 24.74 -29.77
CA SER A 22 8.43 23.69 -29.70
C SER A 22 7.68 23.49 -31.01
N ALA A 23 8.37 23.29 -32.14
CA ALA A 23 7.69 23.00 -33.41
C ALA A 23 8.37 21.99 -34.33
N TRP A 24 9.45 21.31 -33.90
CA TRP A 24 10.22 20.45 -34.84
C TRP A 24 10.44 19.02 -34.35
N TYR A 25 9.67 18.49 -33.39
CA TYR A 25 9.97 17.17 -32.82
C TYR A 25 8.87 16.10 -33.06
N PHE A 26 7.99 16.25 -34.03
CA PHE A 26 6.97 15.24 -34.41
C PHE A 26 7.20 14.54 -35.74
N HIS A 27 8.47 14.33 -36.12
CA HIS A 27 8.81 13.39 -37.19
C HIS A 27 9.92 12.47 -36.69
N GLN A 28 9.62 11.66 -35.71
CA GLN A 28 10.46 10.51 -35.38
C GLN A 28 10.02 9.33 -36.27
N ALA A 29 10.99 8.75 -36.99
CA ALA A 29 10.85 7.48 -37.67
C ALA A 29 10.28 6.42 -36.72
N PRO A 30 9.48 5.46 -37.22
CA PRO A 30 8.95 4.39 -36.36
C PRO A 30 10.13 3.70 -35.65
N ILE A 31 9.99 3.55 -34.31
CA ILE A 31 10.92 2.75 -33.54
C ILE A 31 10.75 1.32 -34.07
N GLU A 32 11.71 0.85 -34.87
CA GLU A 32 11.79 -0.57 -35.19
C GLU A 32 11.98 -1.31 -33.86
N THR A 33 10.90 -1.89 -33.40
CA THR A 33 10.94 -2.82 -32.28
C THR A 33 11.76 -4.01 -32.73
N ASP A 34 12.93 -4.20 -32.13
CA ASP A 34 13.78 -5.35 -32.40
C ASP A 34 13.00 -6.63 -32.07
N LYS A 35 12.46 -7.25 -33.13
CA LYS A 35 11.66 -8.47 -33.02
C LYS A 35 12.37 -9.56 -32.24
N ALA A 36 13.69 -9.67 -32.38
CA ALA A 36 14.51 -10.64 -31.66
C ALA A 36 14.56 -10.34 -30.16
N ALA A 37 14.59 -9.07 -29.75
CA ALA A 37 14.54 -8.68 -28.34
C ALA A 37 13.17 -8.97 -27.72
N VAL A 38 12.08 -8.74 -28.44
CA VAL A 38 10.72 -9.07 -27.99
C VAL A 38 10.53 -10.59 -27.88
N GLU A 39 10.97 -11.35 -28.87
CA GLU A 39 10.92 -12.82 -28.85
C GLU A 39 11.74 -13.40 -27.68
N ALA A 40 12.91 -12.82 -27.36
CA ALA A 40 13.72 -13.24 -26.22
C ALA A 40 13.02 -12.96 -24.89
N ILE A 41 12.39 -11.78 -24.73
CA ILE A 41 11.65 -11.43 -23.52
C ILE A 41 10.41 -12.32 -23.35
N VAL A 42 9.65 -12.55 -24.43
CA VAL A 42 8.46 -13.43 -24.40
C VAL A 42 8.86 -14.87 -24.06
N SER A 43 9.95 -15.37 -24.65
CA SER A 43 10.47 -16.71 -24.34
C SER A 43 10.93 -16.85 -22.89
N ASP A 44 11.60 -15.82 -22.35
CA ASP A 44 12.03 -15.79 -20.94
C ASP A 44 10.82 -15.74 -19.98
N VAL A 45 9.83 -14.92 -20.27
CA VAL A 45 8.59 -14.82 -19.45
C VAL A 45 7.81 -16.14 -19.50
N LEU A 46 7.67 -16.76 -20.68
CA LEU A 46 6.97 -18.05 -20.80
C LEU A 46 7.72 -19.19 -20.11
N SER A 47 9.06 -19.14 -20.07
CA SER A 47 9.87 -20.14 -19.38
C SER A 47 9.79 -20.05 -17.85
N ARG A 48 9.44 -18.86 -17.32
CA ARG A 48 9.29 -18.59 -15.87
C ARG A 48 7.88 -18.80 -15.36
N GLN A 49 6.88 -18.96 -16.23
CA GLN A 49 5.55 -19.32 -15.78
C GLN A 49 5.57 -20.75 -15.24
N PRO A 50 5.10 -21.00 -14.00
CA PRO A 50 4.91 -22.36 -13.53
C PRO A 50 3.99 -23.04 -14.52
N LYS A 51 4.48 -24.10 -15.18
CA LYS A 51 3.60 -24.99 -15.95
C LYS A 51 2.48 -25.40 -15.01
N PRO A 52 1.21 -25.32 -15.42
CA PRO A 52 0.14 -25.94 -14.64
C PRO A 52 0.50 -27.44 -14.55
N GLU A 53 1.16 -27.80 -13.48
CA GLU A 53 1.28 -29.21 -13.10
C GLU A 53 -0.13 -29.63 -12.75
N THR A 54 -0.80 -30.24 -13.73
CA THR A 54 -1.91 -31.10 -13.41
C THR A 54 -1.30 -32.17 -12.53
N ASP A 55 -1.52 -32.08 -11.23
CA ASP A 55 -1.01 -33.06 -10.28
C ASP A 55 -1.62 -34.41 -10.67
N LYS A 56 -0.83 -35.18 -11.39
CA LYS A 56 -1.20 -36.53 -11.85
C LYS A 56 -1.58 -37.42 -10.66
N GLY A 57 -1.04 -37.11 -9.46
CA GLY A 57 -1.40 -37.76 -8.22
C GLY A 57 -2.82 -37.43 -7.78
N ALA A 58 -3.20 -36.15 -7.82
CA ALA A 58 -4.56 -35.73 -7.46
C ALA A 58 -5.60 -36.22 -8.43
N VAL A 59 -5.33 -36.20 -9.75
CA VAL A 59 -6.22 -36.76 -10.77
C VAL A 59 -6.34 -38.29 -10.62
N SER A 60 -5.21 -38.97 -10.33
CA SER A 60 -5.22 -40.42 -10.08
C SER A 60 -6.02 -40.79 -8.82
N ALA A 61 -5.94 -39.98 -7.76
CA ALA A 61 -6.69 -40.20 -6.54
C ALA A 61 -8.19 -39.98 -6.73
N ILE A 62 -8.59 -38.93 -7.47
CA ILE A 62 -10.00 -38.67 -7.79
C ILE A 62 -10.58 -39.78 -8.67
N VAL A 63 -9.82 -40.26 -9.66
CA VAL A 63 -10.24 -41.39 -10.53
C VAL A 63 -10.32 -42.68 -9.72
N ALA A 64 -9.39 -42.93 -8.80
CA ALA A 64 -9.43 -44.13 -7.94
C ALA A 64 -10.61 -44.09 -6.98
N ASP A 65 -10.96 -42.95 -6.39
CA ASP A 65 -12.10 -42.76 -5.51
C ASP A 65 -13.43 -42.91 -6.28
N ALA A 66 -13.53 -42.31 -7.47
CA ALA A 66 -14.69 -42.44 -8.34
C ALA A 66 -14.92 -43.88 -8.82
N LEU A 67 -13.84 -44.64 -9.08
CA LEU A 67 -13.91 -46.07 -9.45
C LEU A 67 -14.30 -46.95 -8.25
N ALA A 68 -13.91 -46.58 -7.03
CA ALA A 68 -14.27 -47.33 -5.81
C ALA A 68 -15.76 -47.19 -5.43
N GLN A 69 -16.41 -46.11 -5.88
CA GLN A 69 -17.82 -45.80 -5.60
C GLN A 69 -18.79 -46.35 -6.66
N GLN A 70 -18.30 -46.97 -7.75
CA GLN A 70 -19.16 -47.54 -8.78
C GLN A 70 -19.60 -48.97 -8.44
N PRO A 71 -20.88 -49.35 -8.73
CA PRO A 71 -21.32 -50.76 -8.60
C PRO A 71 -20.50 -51.64 -9.53
N LYS A 72 -20.07 -52.82 -9.04
CA LYS A 72 -19.22 -53.78 -9.76
C LYS A 72 -19.67 -53.94 -11.22
N PRO A 73 -18.77 -53.73 -12.18
CA PRO A 73 -19.13 -53.87 -13.60
C PRO A 73 -19.46 -55.32 -13.95
N ALA A 74 -20.36 -55.46 -14.95
CA ALA A 74 -20.74 -56.75 -15.50
C ALA A 74 -19.52 -57.52 -16.05
N PRO A 75 -19.50 -58.85 -16.04
CA PRO A 75 -18.35 -59.64 -16.47
C PRO A 75 -18.04 -59.43 -17.94
N GLY A 76 -16.89 -58.84 -18.22
CA GLY A 76 -16.40 -58.59 -19.59
C GLY A 76 -15.46 -57.38 -19.75
N VAL A 77 -15.43 -56.44 -18.79
CA VAL A 77 -14.54 -55.26 -18.85
C VAL A 77 -13.43 -55.43 -17.81
N ASN A 78 -12.20 -55.64 -18.25
CA ASN A 78 -11.06 -55.72 -17.33
C ASN A 78 -10.49 -54.33 -17.07
N GLU A 79 -9.98 -54.11 -15.87
CA GLU A 79 -9.44 -52.82 -15.40
C GLU A 79 -8.30 -52.31 -16.34
N ALA A 80 -7.51 -53.18 -16.91
CA ALA A 80 -6.43 -52.86 -17.82
C ALA A 80 -6.96 -52.26 -19.14
N GLY A 81 -8.08 -52.79 -19.66
CA GLY A 81 -8.72 -52.25 -20.85
C GLY A 81 -9.29 -50.85 -20.66
N VAL A 82 -9.91 -50.59 -19.49
CA VAL A 82 -10.44 -49.28 -19.15
C VAL A 82 -9.31 -48.27 -18.97
N ARG A 83 -8.22 -48.64 -18.28
CA ARG A 83 -7.02 -47.79 -18.13
C ARG A 83 -6.41 -47.46 -19.49
N SER A 84 -6.31 -48.41 -20.40
CA SER A 84 -5.78 -48.18 -21.75
C SER A 84 -6.64 -47.19 -22.52
N ILE A 85 -7.95 -47.32 -22.51
CA ILE A 85 -8.88 -46.44 -23.23
C ILE A 85 -8.83 -45.01 -22.61
N VAL A 86 -8.84 -44.91 -21.28
CA VAL A 86 -8.77 -43.61 -20.60
C VAL A 86 -7.44 -42.90 -20.90
N THR A 87 -6.34 -43.64 -20.89
CA THR A 87 -5.01 -43.08 -21.22
C THR A 87 -4.95 -42.61 -22.66
N GLU A 88 -5.50 -43.36 -23.58
CA GLU A 88 -5.55 -43.00 -25.01
C GLU A 88 -6.46 -41.80 -25.26
N MET A 89 -7.63 -41.75 -24.61
CA MET A 89 -8.53 -40.57 -24.70
C MET A 89 -7.89 -39.29 -24.12
N LEU A 90 -7.23 -39.41 -22.97
CA LEU A 90 -6.52 -38.24 -22.38
C LEU A 90 -5.35 -37.79 -23.25
N ALA A 91 -4.59 -38.72 -23.86
CA ALA A 91 -3.53 -38.38 -24.78
C ALA A 91 -4.03 -37.72 -26.07
N ALA A 92 -5.19 -38.22 -26.59
CA ALA A 92 -5.84 -37.61 -27.75
C ALA A 92 -6.40 -36.21 -27.47
N GLU A 93 -6.99 -36.01 -26.30
CA GLU A 93 -7.51 -34.70 -25.89
C GLU A 93 -6.35 -33.70 -25.61
N ASP A 94 -5.27 -34.13 -24.99
CA ASP A 94 -4.06 -33.33 -24.78
C ASP A 94 -3.40 -32.92 -26.13
N ALA A 95 -3.38 -33.83 -27.08
CA ALA A 95 -2.93 -33.53 -28.45
C ALA A 95 -3.87 -32.55 -29.17
N ARG A 96 -5.19 -32.69 -29.01
CA ARG A 96 -6.20 -31.77 -29.56
C ARG A 96 -6.10 -30.38 -28.94
N LEU A 97 -5.92 -30.28 -27.62
CA LEU A 97 -5.74 -29.01 -26.93
C LEU A 97 -4.44 -28.33 -27.34
N LYS A 98 -3.35 -29.06 -27.49
CA LYS A 98 -2.09 -28.55 -28.01
C LYS A 98 -2.20 -28.07 -29.47
N GLN A 99 -2.89 -28.80 -30.31
CA GLN A 99 -3.09 -28.46 -31.71
C GLN A 99 -3.99 -27.22 -31.87
N ASN A 100 -5.06 -27.10 -31.08
CA ASN A 100 -5.95 -25.95 -31.10
C ASN A 100 -5.33 -24.69 -30.47
N SER A 101 -4.52 -24.81 -29.42
CA SER A 101 -3.93 -23.64 -28.76
C SER A 101 -2.76 -23.05 -29.54
N ILE A 102 -1.99 -23.86 -30.28
CA ILE A 102 -0.81 -23.36 -31.02
C ILE A 102 -1.19 -22.81 -32.40
N THR A 103 -2.19 -23.39 -33.04
CA THR A 103 -2.55 -22.99 -34.44
C THR A 103 -3.38 -21.71 -34.49
N THR A 104 -4.11 -21.40 -33.40
CA THR A 104 -5.04 -20.23 -33.41
C THR A 104 -4.36 -18.92 -33.02
N VAL A 105 -3.31 -18.95 -32.23
CA VAL A 105 -2.63 -17.72 -31.76
C VAL A 105 -1.45 -17.31 -32.63
N ALA A 106 -0.74 -18.28 -33.25
CA ALA A 106 0.42 -18.00 -34.08
C ALA A 106 0.09 -17.46 -35.47
N SER A 107 -1.19 -17.45 -35.89
CA SER A 107 -1.64 -17.00 -37.21
C SER A 107 -2.54 -15.76 -37.22
N LEU A 108 -2.71 -15.11 -36.05
CA LEU A 108 -3.46 -13.85 -36.00
C LEU A 108 -2.55 -12.71 -36.46
N ASP A 109 -2.84 -12.20 -37.67
CA ASP A 109 -2.25 -10.95 -38.16
C ASP A 109 -2.60 -9.82 -37.18
N PRO A 110 -1.60 -9.12 -36.58
CA PRO A 110 -1.85 -8.00 -35.69
C PRO A 110 -2.82 -6.96 -36.29
N ASN A 111 -2.75 -6.72 -37.59
CA ASN A 111 -3.65 -5.78 -38.27
C ASN A 111 -5.12 -6.22 -38.29
N SER A 112 -5.39 -7.51 -38.14
CA SER A 112 -6.77 -8.03 -38.04
C SER A 112 -7.21 -8.18 -36.56
N LEU A 113 -6.27 -8.34 -35.65
CA LEU A 113 -6.56 -8.51 -34.23
C LEU A 113 -6.92 -7.18 -33.55
N ASP A 114 -6.19 -6.11 -33.84
CA ASP A 114 -6.39 -4.79 -33.23
C ASP A 114 -7.83 -4.26 -33.39
N PRO A 115 -8.44 -4.27 -34.59
CA PRO A 115 -9.83 -3.86 -34.74
C PRO A 115 -10.83 -4.74 -34.01
N LEU A 116 -10.55 -6.05 -33.88
CA LEU A 116 -11.41 -6.95 -33.10
C LEU A 116 -11.36 -6.64 -31.59
N ILE A 117 -10.17 -6.40 -31.06
CA ILE A 117 -9.97 -5.99 -29.67
C ILE A 117 -10.66 -4.65 -29.42
N GLU A 118 -10.43 -3.66 -30.30
CA GLU A 118 -11.03 -2.34 -30.18
C GLU A 118 -12.56 -2.43 -30.18
N ASN A 119 -13.16 -3.12 -31.17
CA ASN A 119 -14.60 -3.30 -31.24
C ASN A 119 -15.16 -4.04 -30.03
N TYR A 120 -14.44 -5.05 -29.53
CA TYR A 120 -14.85 -5.77 -28.33
C TYR A 120 -14.83 -4.88 -27.09
N LEU A 121 -13.77 -4.09 -26.89
CA LEU A 121 -13.64 -3.15 -25.77
C LEU A 121 -14.67 -2.03 -25.86
N MET A 122 -14.87 -1.45 -27.06
CA MET A 122 -15.87 -0.40 -27.28
C MET A 122 -17.29 -0.91 -27.12
N GLY A 123 -17.56 -2.16 -27.50
CA GLY A 123 -18.85 -2.82 -27.28
C GLY A 123 -19.08 -3.24 -25.81
N ASN A 124 -18.02 -3.30 -24.98
CA ASN A 124 -18.08 -3.76 -23.60
C ASN A 124 -17.35 -2.80 -22.65
N PRO A 125 -17.75 -1.52 -22.52
CA PRO A 125 -17.01 -0.52 -21.74
C PRO A 125 -16.84 -0.87 -20.25
N LYS A 126 -17.70 -1.75 -19.71
CA LYS A 126 -17.54 -2.28 -18.33
C LYS A 126 -16.27 -3.12 -18.13
N ILE A 127 -15.60 -3.54 -19.21
CA ILE A 127 -14.31 -4.24 -19.09
C ILE A 127 -13.26 -3.31 -18.50
N LEU A 128 -13.21 -2.06 -18.97
CA LEU A 128 -12.28 -1.05 -18.46
C LEU A 128 -12.48 -0.88 -16.95
N GLN A 129 -13.72 -0.73 -16.50
CA GLN A 129 -14.03 -0.63 -15.06
C GLN A 129 -13.49 -1.85 -14.29
N ARG A 130 -13.80 -3.07 -14.78
CA ARG A 130 -13.34 -4.30 -14.13
C ARG A 130 -11.81 -4.43 -14.11
N MET A 131 -11.13 -3.99 -15.17
CA MET A 131 -9.67 -3.98 -15.24
C MET A 131 -9.08 -2.96 -14.26
N THR A 132 -9.66 -1.76 -14.17
CA THR A 132 -9.26 -0.74 -13.20
C THR A 132 -9.44 -1.26 -11.77
N ASP A 133 -10.60 -1.82 -11.44
CA ASP A 133 -10.88 -2.38 -10.12
C ASP A 133 -9.89 -3.53 -9.77
N ALA A 134 -9.55 -4.37 -10.73
CA ALA A 134 -8.60 -5.46 -10.54
C ALA A 134 -7.17 -4.93 -10.33
N LEU A 135 -6.75 -3.92 -11.09
CA LEU A 135 -5.45 -3.27 -10.95
C LEU A 135 -5.35 -2.54 -9.60
N ASP A 136 -6.38 -1.81 -9.21
CA ASP A 136 -6.43 -1.11 -7.91
C ASP A 136 -6.34 -2.11 -6.75
N LYS A 137 -7.04 -3.22 -6.86
CA LYS A 137 -6.95 -4.30 -5.86
C LYS A 137 -5.54 -4.88 -5.77
N GLN A 138 -4.89 -5.11 -6.90
CA GLN A 138 -3.51 -5.60 -6.92
C GLN A 138 -2.55 -4.58 -6.34
N ASN A 139 -2.63 -3.31 -6.77
CA ASN A 139 -1.78 -2.24 -6.25
C ASN A 139 -1.93 -2.07 -4.73
N LYS A 140 -3.16 -2.14 -4.21
CA LYS A 140 -3.41 -2.11 -2.76
C LYS A 140 -2.78 -3.30 -2.05
N ALA A 141 -2.86 -4.49 -2.61
CA ALA A 141 -2.25 -5.68 -2.03
C ALA A 141 -0.70 -5.58 -2.03
N ASP A 142 -0.11 -5.14 -3.14
CA ASP A 142 1.33 -4.96 -3.26
C ASP A 142 1.84 -3.86 -2.31
N GLN A 143 1.06 -2.77 -2.15
CA GLN A 143 1.39 -1.71 -1.19
C GLN A 143 1.31 -2.22 0.25
N ALA A 144 0.26 -2.96 0.60
CA ALA A 144 0.11 -3.53 1.93
C ALA A 144 1.27 -4.48 2.31
N LEU A 145 1.82 -5.23 1.34
CA LEU A 145 3.01 -6.06 1.57
C LEU A 145 4.26 -5.20 1.86
N LYS A 146 4.44 -4.11 1.12
CA LYS A 146 5.55 -3.17 1.35
C LYS A 146 5.42 -2.48 2.71
N ASP A 147 4.23 -1.99 3.04
CA ASP A 147 3.94 -1.33 4.31
C ASP A 147 4.24 -2.27 5.48
N ARG A 148 3.76 -3.51 5.40
CA ARG A 148 4.00 -4.55 6.40
C ARG A 148 5.49 -4.79 6.64
N GLN A 149 6.27 -4.88 5.57
CA GLN A 149 7.72 -5.08 5.67
C GLN A 149 8.41 -3.88 6.31
N VAL A 150 8.06 -2.66 5.91
CA VAL A 150 8.66 -1.43 6.42
C VAL A 150 8.24 -1.18 7.86
N ILE A 151 6.98 -1.40 8.22
CA ILE A 151 6.50 -1.30 9.61
C ILE A 151 7.23 -2.29 10.50
N ALA A 152 7.36 -3.56 10.09
CA ALA A 152 8.07 -4.58 10.85
C ALA A 152 9.54 -4.22 11.13
N GLN A 153 10.20 -3.55 10.18
CA GLN A 153 11.59 -3.08 10.34
C GLN A 153 11.71 -1.87 11.27
N ASN A 154 10.62 -1.12 11.48
CA ASN A 154 10.60 0.12 12.26
C ASN A 154 9.70 0.06 13.50
N THR A 155 9.30 -1.13 13.95
CA THR A 155 8.33 -1.34 15.02
C THR A 155 8.66 -0.52 16.28
N ALA A 156 9.91 -0.57 16.75
CA ALA A 156 10.33 0.18 17.93
C ALA A 156 10.24 1.71 17.72
N ALA A 157 10.63 2.22 16.57
CA ALA A 157 10.51 3.65 16.27
C ALA A 157 9.05 4.11 16.14
N ILE A 158 8.16 3.22 15.72
CA ILE A 158 6.73 3.51 15.61
C ILE A 158 6.05 3.49 16.97
N PHE A 159 6.20 2.40 17.75
CA PHE A 159 5.37 2.12 18.90
C PHE A 159 6.08 2.32 20.27
N ASP A 160 7.42 2.33 20.30
CA ASP A 160 8.20 2.39 21.54
C ASP A 160 9.02 3.70 21.68
N ASP A 161 8.76 4.72 20.84
CA ASP A 161 9.45 6.00 20.95
C ASP A 161 9.01 6.70 22.25
N PRO A 162 9.95 7.07 23.13
CA PRO A 162 9.64 7.69 24.43
C PRO A 162 8.98 9.08 24.33
N ASP A 163 8.99 9.69 23.14
CA ASP A 163 8.36 10.99 22.88
C ASP A 163 6.97 10.88 22.26
N ASN A 164 6.44 9.65 22.09
CA ASN A 164 5.04 9.46 21.69
C ASN A 164 4.10 9.96 22.78
N VAL A 165 3.08 10.68 22.36
CA VAL A 165 1.98 11.03 23.25
C VAL A 165 0.94 9.93 23.20
N VAL A 166 0.71 9.27 24.32
CA VAL A 166 -0.30 8.21 24.43
C VAL A 166 -1.61 8.78 24.93
N LEU A 167 -2.67 8.55 24.15
CA LEU A 167 -4.05 8.86 24.50
C LEU A 167 -4.88 7.57 24.59
N GLY A 168 -6.03 7.65 25.24
CA GLY A 168 -6.91 6.49 25.46
C GLY A 168 -6.33 5.50 26.44
N ASN A 169 -6.32 4.20 26.11
CA ASN A 169 -5.85 3.15 26.99
C ASN A 169 -4.37 2.84 26.75
N PRO A 170 -3.45 3.14 27.68
CA PRO A 170 -2.04 2.78 27.52
C PRO A 170 -1.78 1.26 27.37
N GLN A 171 -2.73 0.43 27.83
CA GLN A 171 -2.71 -1.03 27.72
C GLN A 171 -3.69 -1.52 26.65
N GLY A 172 -4.07 -0.65 25.70
CA GLY A 172 -5.01 -0.99 24.63
C GLY A 172 -4.52 -2.14 23.78
N ASP A 173 -5.46 -2.95 23.30
CA ASP A 173 -5.19 -4.15 22.51
C ASP A 173 -4.85 -3.83 21.04
N VAL A 174 -5.22 -2.64 20.57
CA VAL A 174 -4.83 -2.11 19.26
C VAL A 174 -4.25 -0.71 19.44
N THR A 175 -3.13 -0.46 18.75
CA THR A 175 -2.52 0.87 18.71
C THR A 175 -2.76 1.52 17.37
N LEU A 176 -3.32 2.74 17.38
CA LEU A 176 -3.40 3.66 16.25
C LEU A 176 -2.34 4.74 16.45
N VAL A 177 -1.42 4.86 15.53
CA VAL A 177 -0.44 5.96 15.49
C VAL A 177 -0.91 6.99 14.48
N GLU A 178 -0.89 8.28 14.83
CA GLU A 178 -1.14 9.39 13.93
C GLU A 178 0.09 10.29 13.82
N MET A 179 0.62 10.42 12.62
CA MET A 179 1.63 11.42 12.29
C MET A 179 0.91 12.68 11.78
N PHE A 180 1.12 13.81 12.46
CA PHE A 180 0.32 15.01 12.25
C PHE A 180 1.13 16.31 12.24
N ASP A 181 0.49 17.38 11.70
CA ASP A 181 0.99 18.76 11.73
C ASP A 181 -0.16 19.68 12.16
N TYR A 182 0.08 20.60 13.07
CA TYR A 182 -0.94 21.51 13.59
C TYR A 182 -1.49 22.49 12.53
N ASN A 183 -0.75 22.76 11.48
CA ASN A 183 -1.23 23.59 10.34
C ASN A 183 -1.87 22.76 9.24
N CYS A 184 -1.99 21.45 9.41
CA CYS A 184 -2.66 20.59 8.45
C CYS A 184 -4.19 20.70 8.56
N GLY A 185 -4.84 21.20 7.51
CA GLY A 185 -6.30 21.30 7.45
C GLY A 185 -6.99 19.95 7.53
N TYR A 186 -6.41 18.90 6.98
CA TYR A 186 -6.94 17.54 7.04
C TYR A 186 -6.81 16.92 8.44
N CYS A 187 -5.70 17.16 9.17
CA CYS A 187 -5.57 16.74 10.56
C CYS A 187 -6.62 17.45 11.44
N ARG A 188 -6.79 18.76 11.23
CA ARG A 188 -7.84 19.54 11.91
C ARG A 188 -9.24 18.97 11.65
N ALA A 189 -9.54 18.59 10.42
CA ALA A 189 -10.82 18.00 10.04
C ALA A 189 -11.03 16.60 10.64
N ALA A 190 -9.95 15.84 10.85
CA ALA A 190 -9.99 14.50 11.41
C ALA A 190 -10.05 14.47 12.96
N LEU A 191 -9.77 15.59 13.63
CA LEU A 191 -9.79 15.68 15.10
C LEU A 191 -11.10 15.17 15.74
N PRO A 192 -12.32 15.52 15.24
CA PRO A 192 -13.57 14.98 15.77
C PRO A 192 -13.66 13.45 15.70
N ASP A 193 -13.15 12.85 14.61
CA ASP A 193 -13.15 11.41 14.41
C ASP A 193 -12.22 10.72 15.42
N LEU A 194 -11.05 11.30 15.67
CA LEU A 194 -10.13 10.80 16.70
C LEU A 194 -10.75 10.90 18.10
N ALA A 195 -11.41 12.02 18.43
CA ALA A 195 -12.12 12.21 19.69
C ALA A 195 -13.26 11.17 19.86
N GLN A 196 -13.95 10.87 18.76
CA GLN A 196 -15.01 9.87 18.76
C GLN A 196 -14.46 8.46 18.99
N LEU A 197 -13.37 8.07 18.30
CA LEU A 197 -12.71 6.78 18.50
C LEU A 197 -12.26 6.59 19.97
N LEU A 198 -11.63 7.60 20.57
CA LEU A 198 -11.23 7.58 21.98
C LEU A 198 -12.41 7.46 22.96
N THR A 199 -13.58 7.94 22.56
CA THR A 199 -14.79 7.86 23.38
C THR A 199 -15.47 6.50 23.27
N GLU A 200 -15.55 5.95 22.06
CA GLU A 200 -16.26 4.72 21.74
C GLU A 200 -15.46 3.47 22.11
N ASP A 201 -14.15 3.47 21.89
CA ASP A 201 -13.29 2.32 22.07
C ASP A 201 -12.35 2.49 23.28
N LYS A 202 -12.75 1.94 24.42
CA LYS A 202 -11.97 2.00 25.69
C LYS A 202 -10.73 1.10 25.70
N ASN A 203 -10.58 0.25 24.69
CA ASN A 203 -9.40 -0.61 24.53
C ASN A 203 -8.46 -0.12 23.42
N LEU A 204 -8.76 1.05 22.83
CA LEU A 204 -7.87 1.66 21.86
C LEU A 204 -6.76 2.44 22.54
N ARG A 205 -5.53 2.21 22.11
CA ARG A 205 -4.36 3.06 22.38
C ARG A 205 -4.14 3.96 21.16
N VAL A 206 -4.01 5.25 21.36
CA VAL A 206 -3.64 6.19 20.31
C VAL A 206 -2.29 6.79 20.65
N GLU A 207 -1.41 6.84 19.66
CA GLU A 207 -0.11 7.49 19.78
C GLU A 207 0.00 8.63 18.79
N LEU A 208 0.26 9.82 19.28
CA LEU A 208 0.44 11.02 18.46
C LEU A 208 1.93 11.29 18.24
N LYS A 209 2.33 11.47 16.99
CA LYS A 209 3.69 11.81 16.56
C LYS A 209 3.72 13.15 15.85
N GLN A 210 4.52 14.08 16.33
CA GLN A 210 4.75 15.37 15.66
C GLN A 210 5.44 15.14 14.32
N PHE A 211 4.84 15.59 13.23
CA PHE A 211 5.46 15.60 11.91
C PHE A 211 5.25 16.96 11.22
N PRO A 212 5.90 18.02 11.75
CA PRO A 212 5.69 19.39 11.30
C PRO A 212 6.43 19.65 10.00
N ILE A 213 5.72 19.58 8.87
CA ILE A 213 6.29 19.68 7.51
C ILE A 213 5.73 20.84 6.70
N LEU A 214 4.69 21.53 7.19
CA LEU A 214 3.97 22.51 6.37
C LEU A 214 4.53 23.91 6.46
N SER A 215 5.07 24.32 7.62
CA SER A 215 5.64 25.65 7.80
C SER A 215 6.69 25.71 8.91
N ALA A 216 7.43 26.81 8.99
CA ALA A 216 8.29 27.08 10.13
C ALA A 216 7.49 27.22 11.43
N GLY A 217 6.26 27.79 11.35
CA GLY A 217 5.34 27.87 12.47
C GLY A 217 4.95 26.48 12.99
N SER A 218 4.71 25.51 12.10
CA SER A 218 4.48 24.11 12.48
C SER A 218 5.62 23.53 13.31
N VAL A 219 6.86 23.76 12.88
CA VAL A 219 8.06 23.27 13.58
C VAL A 219 8.17 23.88 14.98
N ASP A 220 7.97 25.19 15.07
CA ASP A 220 8.09 25.90 16.35
C ASP A 220 6.93 25.51 17.31
N ALA A 221 5.72 25.37 16.80
CA ALA A 221 4.59 24.86 17.58
C ALA A 221 4.84 23.43 18.08
N ALA A 222 5.38 22.55 17.23
CA ALA A 222 5.71 21.17 17.59
C ALA A 222 6.78 21.12 18.70
N ARG A 223 7.75 22.03 18.70
CA ARG A 223 8.78 22.13 19.75
C ARG A 223 8.18 22.47 21.12
N ILE A 224 7.14 23.28 21.15
CA ILE A 224 6.40 23.56 22.40
C ILE A 224 5.56 22.34 22.76
N ALA A 225 4.87 21.73 21.79
CA ALA A 225 4.04 20.56 22.01
C ALA A 225 4.81 19.37 22.62
N VAL A 226 6.05 19.12 22.20
CA VAL A 226 6.93 18.10 22.78
C VAL A 226 7.19 18.38 24.26
N GLN A 227 7.36 19.65 24.64
CA GLN A 227 7.56 20.03 26.05
C GLN A 227 6.26 19.86 26.88
N VAL A 228 5.11 20.23 26.29
CA VAL A 228 3.80 20.02 26.93
C VAL A 228 3.57 18.52 27.19
N ALA A 229 3.89 17.67 26.23
CA ALA A 229 3.77 16.22 26.37
C ALA A 229 4.58 15.68 27.56
N LYS A 230 5.78 16.23 27.79
CA LYS A 230 6.67 15.83 28.90
C LYS A 230 6.31 16.47 30.25
N SER A 231 5.41 17.41 30.27
CA SER A 231 5.05 18.15 31.50
C SER A 231 4.09 17.43 32.43
N GLY A 232 3.47 16.33 31.97
CA GLY A 232 2.41 15.63 32.71
C GLY A 232 1.08 16.38 32.72
N LYS A 233 0.93 17.44 31.96
CA LYS A 233 -0.32 18.17 31.79
C LYS A 233 -1.25 17.48 30.81
N ASP A 234 -2.50 17.91 30.77
CA ASP A 234 -3.50 17.36 29.81
C ASP A 234 -3.13 17.71 28.37
N TYR A 235 -2.39 16.80 27.74
CA TYR A 235 -1.98 16.99 26.36
C TYR A 235 -3.18 16.93 25.39
N TRP A 236 -4.22 16.16 25.69
CA TRP A 236 -5.39 16.10 24.83
C TRP A 236 -6.11 17.44 24.77
N ALA A 237 -6.31 18.10 25.91
CA ALA A 237 -6.87 19.45 25.93
C ALA A 237 -6.00 20.45 25.14
N PHE A 238 -4.66 20.37 25.30
CA PHE A 238 -3.73 21.17 24.49
C PHE A 238 -3.89 20.89 22.98
N HIS A 239 -3.88 19.63 22.60
CA HIS A 239 -3.99 19.22 21.19
C HIS A 239 -5.27 19.72 20.53
N GLN A 240 -6.40 19.61 21.23
CA GLN A 240 -7.68 20.15 20.75
C GLN A 240 -7.63 21.68 20.62
N ALA A 241 -7.08 22.38 21.60
CA ALA A 241 -6.95 23.83 21.58
C ALA A 241 -6.09 24.31 20.40
N MET A 242 -4.97 23.64 20.12
CA MET A 242 -4.11 23.94 18.98
C MET A 242 -4.89 23.87 17.65
N TYR A 243 -5.73 22.86 17.44
CA TYR A 243 -6.51 22.73 16.22
C TYR A 243 -7.73 23.64 16.15
N THR A 244 -8.25 24.11 17.27
CA THR A 244 -9.39 25.06 17.31
C THR A 244 -8.95 26.51 17.26
N SER A 245 -7.67 26.80 17.39
CA SER A 245 -7.10 28.12 17.23
C SER A 245 -7.36 28.72 15.83
N ARG A 246 -7.40 30.05 15.75
CA ARG A 246 -7.61 30.75 14.49
C ARG A 246 -6.28 31.12 13.83
N GLY A 247 -6.25 30.99 12.50
CA GLY A 247 -5.07 31.37 11.71
C GLY A 247 -4.01 30.28 11.68
N GLU A 248 -2.78 30.68 11.37
CA GLU A 248 -1.62 29.79 11.39
C GLU A 248 -1.25 29.47 12.84
N VAL A 249 -0.98 28.20 13.10
CA VAL A 249 -0.50 27.75 14.40
C VAL A 249 1.02 27.92 14.44
N ASP A 250 1.48 28.81 15.29
CA ASP A 250 2.89 29.17 15.48
C ASP A 250 3.32 28.97 16.94
N VAL A 251 4.53 29.43 17.27
CA VAL A 251 5.06 29.38 18.62
C VAL A 251 4.21 30.15 19.62
N ASN A 252 3.60 31.28 19.22
CA ASN A 252 2.82 32.09 20.14
C ASN A 252 1.51 31.41 20.47
N THR A 253 0.82 30.86 19.45
CA THR A 253 -0.36 30.01 19.64
C THR A 253 -0.06 28.88 20.63
N ALA A 254 1.04 28.14 20.40
CA ALA A 254 1.40 27.01 21.25
C ALA A 254 1.74 27.43 22.69
N LEU A 255 2.39 28.58 22.88
CA LEU A 255 2.70 29.11 24.21
C LEU A 255 1.45 29.62 24.93
N ASP A 256 0.51 30.24 24.23
CA ASP A 256 -0.73 30.71 24.81
C ASP A 256 -1.58 29.52 25.28
N GLU A 257 -1.69 28.45 24.47
CA GLU A 257 -2.41 27.26 24.86
C GLU A 257 -1.70 26.49 26.02
N ALA A 258 -0.36 26.41 26.01
CA ALA A 258 0.39 25.83 27.11
C ALA A 258 0.21 26.62 28.42
N LYS A 259 0.08 27.95 28.35
CA LYS A 259 -0.18 28.79 29.50
C LYS A 259 -1.56 28.49 30.12
N THR A 260 -2.56 28.16 29.34
CA THR A 260 -3.89 27.75 29.88
C THR A 260 -3.81 26.49 30.75
N LEU A 261 -2.81 25.63 30.49
CA LEU A 261 -2.50 24.45 31.30
C LEU A 261 -1.60 24.74 32.52
N GLY A 262 -1.26 26.01 32.74
CA GLY A 262 -0.42 26.43 33.85
C GLY A 262 1.08 26.23 33.61
N LEU A 263 1.53 26.11 32.37
CA LEU A 263 2.94 26.09 32.00
C LEU A 263 3.46 27.52 31.80
N ASP A 264 4.74 27.76 32.15
CA ASP A 264 5.36 29.07 31.94
C ASP A 264 5.88 29.26 30.53
N PRO A 265 5.30 30.21 29.75
CA PRO A 265 5.71 30.44 28.36
C PRO A 265 7.17 30.84 28.20
N ALA A 266 7.74 31.57 29.18
CA ALA A 266 9.13 32.01 29.10
C ALA A 266 10.08 30.80 29.18
N THR A 267 9.82 29.89 30.10
CA THR A 267 10.58 28.64 30.25
C THR A 267 10.45 27.77 28.98
N LEU A 268 9.24 27.58 28.47
CA LEU A 268 9.03 26.78 27.26
C LEU A 268 9.76 27.38 26.05
N ARG A 269 9.70 28.69 25.89
CA ARG A 269 10.41 29.41 24.80
C ARG A 269 11.93 29.29 24.94
N ALA A 270 12.46 29.40 26.13
CA ALA A 270 13.90 29.28 26.39
C ALA A 270 14.43 27.88 26.05
N ASN A 271 13.61 26.84 26.30
CA ASN A 271 14.00 25.43 26.11
C ASN A 271 13.70 24.86 24.72
N MET A 272 12.91 25.57 23.89
CA MET A 272 12.40 25.01 22.61
C MET A 272 13.47 24.59 21.60
N GLN A 273 14.69 25.18 21.71
CA GLN A 273 15.83 24.83 20.86
C GLN A 273 16.74 23.77 21.49
N GLY A 274 16.36 23.27 22.68
CA GLY A 274 17.16 22.27 23.40
C GLY A 274 17.32 20.97 22.62
N LYS A 275 18.45 20.31 22.83
CA LYS A 275 18.76 19.05 22.15
C LYS A 275 17.68 17.97 22.32
N PRO A 276 17.09 17.76 23.53
CA PRO A 276 16.04 16.73 23.69
C PRO A 276 14.81 16.99 22.81
N ILE A 277 14.47 18.26 22.56
CA ILE A 277 13.32 18.65 21.73
C ILE A 277 13.65 18.44 20.24
N SER A 278 14.86 18.86 19.85
CA SER A 278 15.33 18.67 18.48
C SER A 278 15.49 17.19 18.13
N ASP A 279 16.00 16.38 19.04
CA ASP A 279 16.14 14.93 18.85
C ASP A 279 14.77 14.24 18.71
N ALA A 280 13.76 14.66 19.47
CA ALA A 280 12.40 14.13 19.36
C ALA A 280 11.80 14.37 17.96
N LEU A 281 11.90 15.58 17.46
CA LEU A 281 11.42 15.89 16.10
C LEU A 281 12.26 15.19 15.04
N GLN A 282 13.58 15.08 15.22
CA GLN A 282 14.44 14.40 14.27
C GLN A 282 14.06 12.92 14.15
N ARG A 283 13.78 12.22 15.27
CA ARG A 283 13.30 10.83 15.21
C ARG A 283 12.00 10.69 14.44
N SER A 284 11.08 11.64 14.58
CA SER A 284 9.84 11.65 13.79
C SER A 284 10.11 11.82 12.29
N TYR A 285 11.03 12.72 11.91
CA TYR A 285 11.42 12.89 10.50
C TYR A 285 12.14 11.66 9.95
N ASP A 286 13.04 11.05 10.73
CA ASP A 286 13.77 9.85 10.33
C ASP A 286 12.80 8.68 10.13
N LEU A 287 11.82 8.54 11.03
CA LEU A 287 10.75 7.56 10.90
C LEU A 287 9.90 7.82 9.64
N ALA A 288 9.44 9.05 9.43
CA ALA A 288 8.67 9.41 8.24
C ALA A 288 9.43 9.07 6.96
N LYS A 289 10.74 9.37 6.92
CA LYS A 289 11.60 9.00 5.79
C LYS A 289 11.72 7.49 5.62
N ALA A 290 11.91 6.74 6.70
CA ALA A 290 12.01 5.27 6.66
C ALA A 290 10.71 4.64 6.15
N LEU A 291 9.56 5.18 6.55
CA LEU A 291 8.23 4.73 6.14
C LEU A 291 7.77 5.32 4.79
N ASN A 292 8.55 6.21 4.17
CA ASN A 292 8.17 6.97 2.98
C ASN A 292 6.87 7.78 3.18
N VAL A 293 6.65 8.31 4.40
CA VAL A 293 5.53 9.20 4.72
C VAL A 293 5.86 10.60 4.24
N THR A 294 5.00 11.17 3.40
CA THR A 294 5.21 12.50 2.78
C THR A 294 4.13 13.52 3.12
N GLY A 295 3.12 13.14 3.90
CA GLY A 295 2.00 14.02 4.22
C GLY A 295 1.33 13.69 5.55
N THR A 296 0.46 14.59 5.99
CA THR A 296 -0.32 14.47 7.22
C THR A 296 -1.83 14.64 6.94
N PRO A 297 -2.72 14.00 7.72
CA PRO A 297 -2.37 12.95 8.65
C PRO A 297 -1.88 11.69 7.92
N THR A 298 -1.07 10.88 8.59
CA THR A 298 -0.82 9.49 8.19
C THR A 298 -1.05 8.62 9.42
N TYR A 299 -1.90 7.61 9.26
CA TYR A 299 -2.20 6.67 10.34
C TYR A 299 -1.43 5.37 10.14
N ILE A 300 -1.04 4.74 11.27
CA ILE A 300 -0.46 3.40 11.27
C ILE A 300 -1.27 2.56 12.26
N ILE A 301 -1.83 1.45 11.79
CA ILE A 301 -2.57 0.50 12.61
C ILE A 301 -2.01 -0.89 12.32
N GLY A 302 -1.35 -1.48 13.31
CA GLY A 302 -0.73 -2.79 13.14
C GLY A 302 0.27 -2.82 11.98
N ASP A 303 -0.09 -3.50 10.91
CA ASP A 303 0.75 -3.73 9.73
C ASP A 303 0.35 -2.88 8.50
N GLN A 304 -0.50 -1.87 8.71
CA GLN A 304 -1.03 -1.01 7.64
C GLN A 304 -0.67 0.46 7.87
N MET A 305 -0.29 1.15 6.79
CA MET A 305 -0.26 2.62 6.73
C MET A 305 -1.47 3.12 5.94
N ILE A 306 -2.09 4.18 6.44
CA ILE A 306 -3.25 4.84 5.83
C ILE A 306 -2.90 6.31 5.64
N PRO A 307 -2.50 6.73 4.43
CA PRO A 307 -2.14 8.11 4.15
C PRO A 307 -3.36 9.00 3.97
N GLY A 308 -3.30 10.20 4.54
CA GLY A 308 -4.35 11.21 4.42
C GLY A 308 -5.52 11.01 5.40
N ALA A 309 -6.42 11.99 5.40
CA ALA A 309 -7.67 11.88 6.14
C ALA A 309 -8.61 10.89 5.43
N VAL A 310 -9.07 9.90 6.15
CA VAL A 310 -10.02 8.88 5.69
C VAL A 310 -11.30 8.96 6.53
N PRO A 311 -12.44 8.45 6.03
CA PRO A 311 -13.65 8.35 6.85
C PRO A 311 -13.39 7.52 8.10
N ILE A 312 -13.98 7.91 9.22
CA ILE A 312 -13.84 7.23 10.53
C ILE A 312 -14.16 5.72 10.43
N ASP A 313 -15.09 5.34 9.56
CA ASP A 313 -15.47 3.94 9.37
C ASP A 313 -14.33 3.08 8.79
N GLU A 314 -13.41 3.67 8.03
CA GLU A 314 -12.21 2.98 7.55
C GLU A 314 -11.23 2.70 8.71
N LEU A 315 -11.03 3.67 9.60
CA LEU A 315 -10.23 3.48 10.81
C LEU A 315 -10.87 2.42 11.72
N ARG A 316 -12.19 2.48 11.92
CA ARG A 316 -12.94 1.47 12.70
C ARG A 316 -12.77 0.07 12.12
N ALA A 317 -12.87 -0.06 10.79
CA ALA A 317 -12.70 -1.34 10.12
C ALA A 317 -11.29 -1.90 10.31
N SER A 318 -10.26 -1.05 10.17
CA SER A 318 -8.86 -1.45 10.37
C SER A 318 -8.58 -1.86 11.82
N ILE A 319 -9.10 -1.11 12.80
CA ILE A 319 -9.00 -1.47 14.23
C ILE A 319 -9.70 -2.80 14.51
N ALA A 320 -10.92 -2.98 13.99
CA ALA A 320 -11.69 -4.21 14.19
C ALA A 320 -11.01 -5.41 13.54
N ASN A 321 -10.46 -5.28 12.33
CA ASN A 321 -9.71 -6.32 11.65
C ASN A 321 -8.45 -6.68 12.43
N MET A 322 -7.68 -5.68 12.89
CA MET A 322 -6.47 -5.90 13.69
C MET A 322 -6.79 -6.70 14.95
N ARG A 323 -7.89 -6.38 15.64
CA ARG A 323 -8.37 -7.08 16.84
C ARG A 323 -8.83 -8.49 16.53
N ALA A 324 -9.50 -8.70 15.39
CA ALA A 324 -10.09 -10.00 15.04
C ALA A 324 -9.08 -11.01 14.52
N CYS A 325 -8.04 -10.57 13.80
CA CYS A 325 -7.13 -11.49 13.09
C CYS A 325 -5.66 -11.03 13.02
N GLY A 326 -5.30 -9.93 13.68
CA GLY A 326 -3.93 -9.39 13.66
C GLY A 326 -3.52 -8.80 12.30
N ASN A 327 -4.48 -8.42 11.45
CA ASN A 327 -4.24 -7.83 10.14
C ASN A 327 -5.22 -6.66 9.93
N ALA A 328 -4.69 -5.44 9.80
CA ALA A 328 -5.51 -4.25 9.70
C ALA A 328 -6.25 -4.11 8.35
N VAL A 329 -5.73 -4.70 7.28
CA VAL A 329 -6.29 -4.56 5.93
C VAL A 329 -7.57 -5.40 5.75
N SER A 330 -7.49 -6.69 6.08
CA SER A 330 -8.63 -7.60 5.97
C SER A 330 -8.37 -8.91 6.70
N CYS A 331 -9.40 -9.47 7.30
CA CYS A 331 -9.33 -10.83 7.83
C CYS A 331 -9.57 -11.86 6.70
N PRO A 332 -8.83 -12.98 6.69
CA PRO A 332 -9.13 -14.08 5.78
C PRO A 332 -10.57 -14.57 6.01
N ALA A 333 -11.29 -14.87 4.93
CA ALA A 333 -12.60 -15.46 5.04
C ALA A 333 -12.49 -16.73 5.91
N LYS A 334 -13.34 -16.85 6.93
CA LYS A 334 -13.43 -18.10 7.70
C LYS A 334 -13.80 -19.20 6.70
N SER A 335 -12.87 -20.15 6.49
CA SER A 335 -13.18 -21.39 5.79
C SER A 335 -14.27 -22.10 6.58
N GLY A 336 -15.51 -22.03 6.06
CA GLY A 336 -16.65 -22.76 6.60
C GLY A 336 -16.51 -24.26 6.38
#